data_ff10126c48b72f59ed02cc32e042a656
#
_entry.id   ff10126c48b72f59ed02cc32e042a656
#
_cell.length_a   1.000
_cell.length_b   1.000
_cell.length_c   1.000
_cell.angle_alpha   90.00
_cell.angle_beta   90.00
_cell.angle_gamma   90.00
#
_symmetry.space_group_name_H-M   'P 1'
#
loop_
_entity.id
_entity.type
_entity.pdbx_description
1 polymer ?
#
loop_
_entity_poly.entity_id
_entity_poly.type
_entity_poly.pdbx_seq_one_letter_code
_entity_poly.pdbx_strand_id
1 'polypeptide(L)'
;LKHLLAKKDYIPIDVFHFGYDKKSLKNKIDGFGLLTKPEDNKSFLGILYSSNIFNHVSGETNFLFTILVGGKRQRNLCKKNPKEIENIILKEINSLLKINSKPNYIKHYRWKRGIPTYDLSISDLIIEIVRFEDENPNFNIHGNFHKGVSVSDCILNSKNLVENKF
;
A
#
# COMPACT_ATOMS: atom_id res chain seq x y z
N LEU A 1 23.90 14.27 2.95
CA LEU A 1 23.12 13.10 2.57
C LEU A 1 22.41 12.43 3.76
N LYS A 2 23.11 11.95 4.82
CA LYS A 2 22.49 11.28 6.00
C LYS A 2 21.31 12.07 6.58
N HIS A 3 21.45 13.38 6.71
CA HIS A 3 20.42 14.27 7.24
C HIS A 3 19.17 14.33 6.34
N LEU A 4 19.32 14.37 5.02
CA LEU A 4 18.22 14.37 4.05
C LEU A 4 17.49 13.04 4.03
N LEU A 5 18.22 11.91 4.03
CA LEU A 5 17.63 10.58 4.13
C LEU A 5 16.84 10.39 5.43
N ALA A 6 17.37 10.88 6.56
CA ALA A 6 16.69 10.81 7.85
C ALA A 6 15.41 11.66 7.91
N LYS A 7 15.39 12.80 7.21
CA LYS A 7 14.23 13.70 7.14
C LYS A 7 13.17 13.25 6.13
N LYS A 8 13.47 12.29 5.24
CA LYS A 8 12.50 11.84 4.24
C LYS A 8 11.24 11.32 4.92
N ASP A 9 10.12 12.00 4.65
CA ASP A 9 8.82 11.63 5.20
C ASP A 9 8.22 10.44 4.46
N TYR A 10 7.59 9.56 5.23
CA TYR A 10 6.86 8.40 4.74
C TYR A 10 5.45 8.42 5.29
N ILE A 11 4.52 8.07 4.47
CA ILE A 11 3.10 8.01 4.82
C ILE A 11 2.82 6.62 5.38
N PRO A 12 2.19 6.52 6.57
CA PRO A 12 1.78 5.24 7.13
C PRO A 12 0.60 4.66 6.34
N ILE A 13 0.60 3.34 6.20
CA ILE A 13 -0.47 2.56 5.59
C ILE A 13 -0.79 1.37 6.47
N ASP A 14 -2.06 1.20 6.79
CA ASP A 14 -2.60 -0.04 7.32
C ASP A 14 -3.17 -0.87 6.18
N VAL A 15 -2.83 -2.15 6.16
CA VAL A 15 -3.34 -3.12 5.19
C VAL A 15 -4.13 -4.15 5.96
N PHE A 16 -5.41 -4.31 5.61
CA PHE A 16 -6.27 -5.36 6.15
C PHE A 16 -6.59 -6.36 5.06
N HIS A 17 -6.56 -7.63 5.42
CA HIS A 17 -7.03 -8.72 4.58
C HIS A 17 -8.27 -9.32 5.22
N PHE A 18 -9.38 -9.35 4.49
CA PHE A 18 -10.62 -9.98 4.91
C PHE A 18 -10.97 -11.11 3.98
N GLY A 19 -11.04 -12.33 4.51
CA GLY A 19 -11.50 -13.51 3.79
C GLY A 19 -12.95 -13.82 4.13
N TYR A 20 -13.71 -14.20 3.11
CA TYR A 20 -15.11 -14.61 3.22
C TYR A 20 -15.34 -15.90 2.47
N ASP A 21 -16.25 -16.73 2.94
CA ASP A 21 -16.78 -17.82 2.12
C ASP A 21 -17.52 -17.23 0.91
N LYS A 22 -17.22 -17.69 -0.30
CA LYS A 22 -17.87 -17.22 -1.53
C LYS A 22 -19.39 -17.36 -1.48
N LYS A 23 -19.92 -18.38 -0.80
CA LYS A 23 -21.35 -18.59 -0.63
C LYS A 23 -22.03 -17.49 0.20
N SER A 24 -21.28 -16.79 1.03
CA SER A 24 -21.79 -15.68 1.83
C SER A 24 -21.86 -14.35 1.07
N LEU A 25 -21.28 -14.26 -0.10
CA LEU A 25 -21.32 -13.10 -0.97
C LEU A 25 -22.57 -13.15 -1.84
N LYS A 26 -23.57 -12.33 -1.53
CA LYS A 26 -24.85 -12.31 -2.27
C LYS A 26 -24.70 -11.93 -3.74
N ASN A 27 -23.76 -11.04 -4.03
CA ASN A 27 -23.50 -10.56 -5.38
C ASN A 27 -22.19 -11.16 -5.89
N LYS A 28 -22.12 -11.41 -7.19
CA LYS A 28 -20.86 -11.71 -7.85
C LYS A 28 -19.95 -10.48 -7.69
N ILE A 29 -18.77 -10.68 -7.07
CA ILE A 29 -17.74 -9.65 -6.99
C ILE A 29 -16.89 -9.77 -8.25
N ASP A 30 -16.94 -8.75 -9.10
CA ASP A 30 -16.22 -8.70 -10.36
C ASP A 30 -15.30 -7.49 -10.44
N GLY A 31 -14.31 -7.55 -11.35
CA GLY A 31 -13.33 -6.50 -11.52
C GLY A 31 -12.09 -6.64 -10.63
N PHE A 32 -11.28 -5.59 -10.65
CA PHE A 32 -9.97 -5.54 -9.97
C PHE A 32 -10.09 -5.06 -8.52
N GLY A 33 -11.03 -4.17 -8.26
CA GLY A 33 -11.22 -3.52 -6.97
C GLY A 33 -11.97 -2.20 -7.10
N LEU A 34 -11.93 -1.40 -6.05
CA LEU A 34 -12.48 -0.06 -6.04
C LEU A 34 -11.55 0.92 -5.31
N LEU A 35 -11.59 2.18 -5.70
CA LEU A 35 -10.96 3.30 -5.03
C LEU A 35 -12.04 4.25 -4.51
N THR A 36 -11.78 4.87 -3.35
CA THR A 36 -12.68 5.85 -2.76
C THR A 36 -12.22 7.28 -3.09
N LYS A 37 -13.17 8.14 -3.41
CA LYS A 37 -12.95 9.58 -3.52
C LYS A 37 -13.01 10.24 -2.12
N PRO A 38 -12.44 11.43 -1.94
CA PRO A 38 -12.58 12.18 -0.68
C PRO A 38 -14.03 12.37 -0.25
N GLU A 39 -14.91 12.64 -1.22
CA GLU A 39 -16.34 12.92 -1.02
C GLU A 39 -17.13 11.70 -0.51
N ASP A 40 -16.63 10.49 -0.75
CA ASP A 40 -17.26 9.25 -0.30
C ASP A 40 -17.20 9.08 1.23
N ASN A 41 -16.38 9.86 1.93
CA ASN A 41 -16.20 9.83 3.39
C ASN A 41 -15.96 8.42 3.96
N LYS A 42 -15.22 7.57 3.22
CA LYS A 42 -14.87 6.23 3.68
C LYS A 42 -13.59 6.23 4.48
N SER A 43 -13.48 5.30 5.42
CA SER A 43 -12.31 5.11 6.26
C SER A 43 -11.21 4.27 5.61
N PHE A 44 -11.31 4.01 4.31
CA PHE A 44 -10.31 3.31 3.52
C PHE A 44 -10.07 4.02 2.19
N LEU A 45 -8.88 3.80 1.62
CA LEU A 45 -8.47 4.38 0.33
C LEU A 45 -9.00 3.57 -0.86
N GLY A 46 -9.07 2.25 -0.67
CA GLY A 46 -9.54 1.35 -1.69
C GLY A 46 -9.54 -0.09 -1.21
N ILE A 47 -10.16 -0.94 -2.00
CA ILE A 47 -10.25 -2.38 -1.80
C ILE A 47 -9.77 -3.07 -3.07
N LEU A 48 -8.78 -3.94 -2.96
CA LEU A 48 -8.40 -4.85 -4.04
C LEU A 48 -9.18 -6.16 -3.87
N TYR A 49 -9.73 -6.65 -4.96
CA TYR A 49 -10.39 -7.95 -5.02
C TYR A 49 -9.33 -9.01 -5.30
N SER A 50 -8.52 -9.32 -4.27
CA SER A 50 -7.30 -10.11 -4.42
C SER A 50 -7.54 -11.47 -5.06
N SER A 51 -8.68 -12.09 -4.78
CA SER A 51 -9.05 -13.38 -5.39
C SER A 51 -9.39 -13.29 -6.88
N ASN A 52 -9.73 -12.11 -7.41
CA ASN A 52 -9.93 -11.90 -8.84
C ASN A 52 -8.59 -11.61 -9.55
N ILE A 53 -7.61 -11.06 -8.81
CA ILE A 53 -6.30 -10.69 -9.36
C ILE A 53 -5.35 -11.88 -9.36
N PHE A 54 -5.40 -12.70 -8.28
CA PHE A 54 -4.44 -13.78 -8.04
C PHE A 54 -5.17 -15.08 -7.70
N ASN A 55 -5.06 -16.09 -8.55
CA ASN A 55 -5.78 -17.36 -8.39
C ASN A 55 -5.35 -18.19 -7.17
N HIS A 56 -4.17 -17.93 -6.60
CA HIS A 56 -3.57 -18.74 -5.55
C HIS A 56 -3.75 -18.19 -4.12
N VAL A 57 -4.38 -17.00 -3.96
CA VAL A 57 -4.36 -16.32 -2.64
C VAL A 57 -5.46 -16.72 -1.68
N SER A 58 -6.51 -17.43 -2.10
CA SER A 58 -7.68 -17.67 -1.25
C SER A 58 -8.33 -19.06 -1.35
N GLY A 59 -7.79 -19.95 -2.12
CA GLY A 59 -8.46 -21.24 -2.41
C GLY A 59 -9.82 -21.07 -3.14
N GLU A 60 -10.43 -22.18 -3.55
CA GLU A 60 -11.62 -22.14 -4.43
C GLU A 60 -12.89 -21.64 -3.74
N THR A 61 -13.05 -21.92 -2.46
CA THR A 61 -14.27 -21.63 -1.70
C THR A 61 -14.28 -20.25 -1.04
N ASN A 62 -13.13 -19.58 -0.98
CA ASN A 62 -12.97 -18.31 -0.31
C ASN A 62 -12.74 -17.14 -1.26
N PHE A 63 -13.08 -15.95 -0.80
CA PHE A 63 -12.81 -14.69 -1.49
C PHE A 63 -12.04 -13.75 -0.56
N LEU A 64 -10.90 -13.25 -1.02
CA LEU A 64 -10.01 -12.37 -0.26
C LEU A 64 -10.08 -10.95 -0.77
N PHE A 65 -10.34 -10.03 0.16
CA PHE A 65 -10.21 -8.60 -0.06
C PHE A 65 -8.94 -8.08 0.61
N THR A 66 -8.22 -7.19 -0.06
CA THR A 66 -7.13 -6.40 0.53
C THR A 66 -7.55 -4.95 0.61
N ILE A 67 -7.62 -4.41 1.82
CA ILE A 67 -8.11 -3.07 2.10
C ILE A 67 -6.95 -2.18 2.53
N LEU A 68 -6.82 -1.02 1.90
CA LEU A 68 -5.79 -0.02 2.17
C LEU A 68 -6.39 1.13 2.97
N VAL A 69 -5.79 1.43 4.13
CA VAL A 69 -6.22 2.49 5.05
C VAL A 69 -5.07 3.43 5.35
N GLY A 70 -5.35 4.71 5.53
CA GLY A 70 -4.34 5.71 5.86
C GLY A 70 -3.97 6.60 4.68
N GLY A 71 -2.72 6.56 4.23
CA GLY A 71 -2.26 7.46 3.19
C GLY A 71 -2.18 8.92 3.65
N LYS A 72 -1.89 9.83 2.72
CA LYS A 72 -1.80 11.28 3.01
C LYS A 72 -3.15 11.81 3.52
N ARG A 73 -4.26 11.32 2.96
CA ARG A 73 -5.62 11.77 3.25
C ARG A 73 -6.09 11.40 4.66
N GLN A 74 -5.68 10.24 5.16
CA GLN A 74 -6.21 9.66 6.41
C GLN A 74 -5.09 9.21 7.37
N ARG A 75 -3.96 9.90 7.39
CA ARG A 75 -2.79 9.60 8.22
C ARG A 75 -3.15 9.35 9.71
N ASN A 76 -4.14 10.07 10.23
CA ASN A 76 -4.56 9.94 11.62
C ASN A 76 -5.26 8.61 11.93
N LEU A 77 -5.86 7.93 10.96
CA LEU A 77 -6.42 6.60 11.18
C LEU A 77 -5.33 5.61 11.60
N CYS A 78 -4.15 5.67 10.98
CA CYS A 78 -3.03 4.79 11.34
C CYS A 78 -2.46 5.03 12.76
N LYS A 79 -2.95 6.03 13.51
CA LYS A 79 -2.62 6.24 14.92
C LYS A 79 -3.59 5.53 15.87
N LYS A 80 -4.78 5.16 15.38
CA LYS A 80 -5.81 4.47 16.17
C LYS A 80 -5.43 3.02 16.45
N ASN A 81 -6.15 2.42 17.40
CA ASN A 81 -6.05 0.98 17.63
C ASN A 81 -6.50 0.23 16.36
N PRO A 82 -5.72 -0.75 15.88
CA PRO A 82 -6.09 -1.54 14.70
C PRO A 82 -7.47 -2.17 14.77
N LYS A 83 -7.89 -2.60 15.95
CA LYS A 83 -9.22 -3.22 16.15
C LYS A 83 -10.37 -2.23 15.98
N GLU A 84 -10.17 -0.97 16.34
CA GLU A 84 -11.15 0.09 16.05
C GLU A 84 -11.30 0.31 14.55
N ILE A 85 -10.17 0.41 13.84
CA ILE A 85 -10.16 0.60 12.40
C ILE A 85 -10.84 -0.60 11.71
N GLU A 86 -10.48 -1.81 12.11
CA GLU A 86 -11.09 -3.05 11.61
C GLU A 86 -12.61 -3.01 11.72
N ASN A 87 -13.14 -2.64 12.88
CA ASN A 87 -14.58 -2.58 13.11
C ASN A 87 -15.28 -1.51 12.24
N ILE A 88 -14.62 -0.37 12.01
CA ILE A 88 -15.14 0.69 11.15
C ILE A 88 -15.19 0.20 9.70
N ILE A 89 -14.08 -0.28 9.17
CA ILE A 89 -13.99 -0.70 7.76
C ILE A 89 -14.85 -1.94 7.47
N LEU A 90 -14.99 -2.86 8.42
CA LEU A 90 -15.91 -3.99 8.28
C LEU A 90 -17.35 -3.53 8.06
N LYS A 91 -17.82 -2.58 8.87
CA LYS A 91 -19.18 -2.02 8.69
C LYS A 91 -19.35 -1.34 7.33
N GLU A 92 -18.37 -0.54 6.94
CA GLU A 92 -18.41 0.18 5.66
C GLU A 92 -18.39 -0.76 4.45
N ILE A 93 -17.51 -1.78 4.48
CA ILE A 93 -17.37 -2.77 3.40
C ILE A 93 -18.61 -3.64 3.31
N ASN A 94 -19.11 -4.15 4.44
CA ASN A 94 -20.30 -4.98 4.47
C ASN A 94 -21.53 -4.22 3.92
N SER A 95 -21.66 -2.95 4.26
CA SER A 95 -22.71 -2.08 3.70
C SER A 95 -22.52 -1.88 2.20
N LEU A 96 -21.31 -1.55 1.76
CA LEU A 96 -21.00 -1.23 0.36
C LEU A 96 -21.18 -2.44 -0.57
N LEU A 97 -20.66 -3.59 -0.16
CA LEU A 97 -20.70 -4.83 -0.95
C LEU A 97 -21.92 -5.71 -0.62
N LYS A 98 -22.81 -5.26 0.27
CA LYS A 98 -24.01 -6.00 0.73
C LYS A 98 -23.67 -7.38 1.31
N ILE A 99 -22.58 -7.46 2.07
CA ILE A 99 -22.15 -8.69 2.74
C ILE A 99 -22.82 -8.77 4.12
N ASN A 100 -23.51 -9.87 4.41
CA ASN A 100 -24.23 -10.04 5.68
C ASN A 100 -23.54 -11.03 6.63
N SER A 101 -22.35 -11.52 6.27
CA SER A 101 -21.57 -12.45 7.08
C SER A 101 -20.35 -11.76 7.70
N LYS A 102 -19.80 -12.40 8.72
CA LYS A 102 -18.48 -12.02 9.24
C LYS A 102 -17.39 -12.67 8.37
N PRO A 103 -16.24 -12.02 8.21
CA PRO A 103 -15.09 -12.66 7.58
C PRO A 103 -14.63 -13.87 8.42
N ASN A 104 -14.24 -14.94 7.74
CA ASN A 104 -13.63 -16.14 8.35
C ASN A 104 -12.10 -16.01 8.50
N TYR A 105 -11.51 -14.99 7.87
CA TYR A 105 -10.11 -14.67 7.98
C TYR A 105 -9.93 -13.14 8.09
N ILE A 106 -9.10 -12.72 9.05
CA ILE A 106 -8.71 -11.32 9.23
C ILE A 106 -7.21 -11.28 9.49
N LYS A 107 -6.51 -10.46 8.73
CA LYS A 107 -5.10 -10.14 8.98
C LYS A 107 -4.88 -8.64 8.83
N HIS A 108 -4.02 -8.09 9.68
CA HIS A 108 -3.66 -6.67 9.67
C HIS A 108 -2.14 -6.51 9.67
N TYR A 109 -1.67 -5.55 8.88
CA TYR A 109 -0.30 -5.05 8.90
C TYR A 109 -0.29 -3.54 8.92
N ARG A 110 0.54 -2.96 9.80
CA ARG A 110 0.79 -1.52 9.86
C ARG A 110 2.18 -1.20 9.37
N TRP A 111 2.26 -0.53 8.24
CA TRP A 111 3.49 0.02 7.69
C TRP A 111 3.64 1.46 8.17
N LYS A 112 4.42 1.68 9.22
CA LYS A 112 4.65 3.03 9.79
C LYS A 112 5.32 3.95 8.77
N ARG A 113 6.14 3.40 7.88
CA ARG A 113 6.84 4.06 6.77
C ARG A 113 6.53 3.30 5.48
N GLY A 114 5.29 3.40 5.01
CA GLY A 114 4.79 2.62 3.86
C GLY A 114 5.14 3.25 2.52
N ILE A 115 4.76 4.51 2.32
CA ILE A 115 4.90 5.19 1.04
C ILE A 115 5.73 6.47 1.24
N PRO A 116 6.84 6.65 0.49
CA PRO A 116 7.61 7.89 0.54
C PRO A 116 6.79 9.06 -0.01
N THR A 117 6.91 10.24 0.60
CA THR A 117 6.32 11.46 0.04
C THR A 117 7.20 11.98 -1.09
N TYR A 118 6.57 12.32 -2.21
CA TYR A 118 7.22 13.00 -3.33
C TYR A 118 6.84 14.49 -3.24
N ASP A 119 7.62 15.24 -2.50
CA ASP A 119 7.52 16.68 -2.34
C ASP A 119 8.76 17.38 -2.91
N LEU A 120 8.81 18.70 -2.88
CA LEU A 120 9.92 19.47 -3.46
C LEU A 120 11.28 19.12 -2.85
N SER A 121 11.33 18.61 -1.62
CA SER A 121 12.58 18.19 -0.97
C SER A 121 13.24 16.97 -1.60
N ILE A 122 12.52 16.24 -2.46
CA ILE A 122 13.07 15.09 -3.18
C ILE A 122 14.18 15.51 -4.13
N SER A 123 14.09 16.68 -4.75
CA SER A 123 15.09 17.18 -5.69
C SER A 123 16.43 17.40 -5.00
N ASP A 124 16.43 18.01 -3.81
CA ASP A 124 17.64 18.22 -3.03
C ASP A 124 18.27 16.89 -2.61
N LEU A 125 17.45 15.92 -2.21
CA LEU A 125 17.92 14.59 -1.86
C LEU A 125 18.57 13.88 -3.05
N ILE A 126 17.97 13.98 -4.25
CA ILE A 126 18.52 13.36 -5.46
C ILE A 126 19.87 14.00 -5.84
N ILE A 127 19.99 15.32 -5.78
CA ILE A 127 21.24 16.04 -6.03
C ILE A 127 22.35 15.55 -5.09
N GLU A 128 22.04 15.45 -3.80
CA GLU A 128 23.00 14.97 -2.80
C GLU A 128 23.36 13.47 -2.96
N ILE A 129 22.43 12.66 -3.45
CA ILE A 129 22.70 11.25 -3.78
C ILE A 129 23.68 11.17 -4.94
N VAL A 130 23.43 11.89 -6.03
CA VAL A 130 24.33 11.91 -7.20
C VAL A 130 25.72 12.35 -6.80
N ARG A 131 25.84 13.46 -6.05
CA ARG A 131 27.12 13.95 -5.55
C ARG A 131 27.85 12.90 -4.70
N PHE A 132 27.14 12.25 -3.79
CA PHE A 132 27.72 11.21 -2.94
C PHE A 132 28.19 10.01 -3.76
N GLU A 133 27.44 9.58 -4.76
CA GLU A 133 27.81 8.48 -5.65
C GLU A 133 29.01 8.82 -6.52
N ASP A 134 29.16 10.06 -6.98
CA ASP A 134 30.33 10.53 -7.74
C ASP A 134 31.61 10.52 -6.88
N GLU A 135 31.48 10.89 -5.60
CA GLU A 135 32.57 10.83 -4.62
C GLU A 135 32.87 9.38 -4.17
N ASN A 136 31.95 8.44 -4.35
CA ASN A 136 32.03 7.04 -3.91
C ASN A 136 31.59 6.07 -5.03
N PRO A 137 32.39 5.87 -6.08
CA PRO A 137 31.95 5.18 -7.30
C PRO A 137 31.52 3.72 -7.11
N ASN A 138 31.92 3.07 -6.01
CA ASN A 138 31.52 1.69 -5.67
C ASN A 138 30.26 1.62 -4.78
N PHE A 139 29.62 2.75 -4.50
CA PHE A 139 28.44 2.82 -3.65
C PHE A 139 27.29 3.48 -4.38
N ASN A 140 26.12 2.83 -4.39
CA ASN A 140 24.92 3.34 -5.05
C ASN A 140 23.75 3.33 -4.08
N ILE A 141 22.93 4.38 -4.12
CA ILE A 141 21.76 4.55 -3.28
C ILE A 141 20.51 4.41 -4.11
N HIS A 142 19.71 3.39 -3.80
CA HIS A 142 18.49 3.10 -4.51
C HIS A 142 17.34 2.73 -3.56
N GLY A 143 16.10 2.96 -3.99
CA GLY A 143 14.91 2.60 -3.21
C GLY A 143 13.63 3.19 -3.79
N ASN A 144 12.50 2.87 -3.16
CA ASN A 144 11.18 3.31 -3.60
C ASN A 144 10.93 4.84 -3.51
N PHE A 145 11.83 5.59 -2.92
CA PHE A 145 11.82 7.05 -2.90
C PHE A 145 12.47 7.68 -4.14
N HIS A 146 13.12 6.87 -4.98
CA HIS A 146 13.88 7.33 -6.14
C HIS A 146 13.37 6.65 -7.42
N LYS A 147 12.87 7.44 -8.37
CA LYS A 147 12.42 7.01 -9.71
C LYS A 147 11.20 6.06 -9.76
N GLY A 148 10.38 6.00 -8.73
CA GLY A 148 9.15 5.23 -8.73
C GLY A 148 8.94 4.40 -7.48
N VAL A 149 7.68 4.34 -7.03
CA VAL A 149 7.29 3.73 -5.75
C VAL A 149 6.81 2.29 -5.91
N SER A 150 6.45 1.87 -7.11
CA SER A 150 5.93 0.53 -7.36
C SER A 150 7.04 -0.53 -7.26
N VAL A 151 6.65 -1.76 -6.96
CA VAL A 151 7.59 -2.91 -6.96
C VAL A 151 8.23 -3.08 -8.33
N SER A 152 7.45 -2.94 -9.40
CA SER A 152 7.94 -3.04 -10.78
C SER A 152 8.97 -1.96 -11.09
N ASP A 153 8.73 -0.71 -10.69
CA ASP A 153 9.68 0.39 -10.87
C ASP A 153 10.98 0.13 -10.09
N CYS A 154 10.86 -0.34 -8.85
CA CYS A 154 12.04 -0.67 -8.03
C CYS A 154 12.89 -1.77 -8.69
N ILE A 155 12.27 -2.82 -9.21
CA ILE A 155 12.96 -3.91 -9.90
C ILE A 155 13.64 -3.40 -11.19
N LEU A 156 12.90 -2.67 -12.03
CA LEU A 156 13.42 -2.13 -13.28
C LEU A 156 14.59 -1.17 -13.04
N ASN A 157 14.44 -0.26 -12.08
CA ASN A 157 15.49 0.69 -11.76
C ASN A 157 16.73 0.02 -11.15
N SER A 158 16.55 -1.04 -10.34
CA SER A 158 17.67 -1.82 -9.81
C SER A 158 18.41 -2.56 -10.94
N LYS A 159 17.67 -3.15 -11.89
CA LYS A 159 18.26 -3.78 -13.08
C LYS A 159 19.09 -2.78 -13.88
N ASN A 160 18.50 -1.63 -14.24
CA ASN A 160 19.17 -0.58 -15.02
C ASN A 160 20.42 -0.04 -14.30
N LEU A 161 20.38 0.05 -12.96
CA LEU A 161 21.54 0.47 -12.18
C LEU A 161 22.70 -0.49 -12.34
N VAL A 162 22.44 -1.80 -12.23
CA VAL A 162 23.48 -2.84 -12.39
C VAL A 162 24.01 -2.86 -13.83
N GLU A 163 23.12 -2.89 -14.83
CA GLU A 163 23.53 -2.95 -16.24
C GLU A 163 24.32 -1.74 -16.74
N ASN A 164 24.13 -0.56 -16.11
CA ASN A 164 24.85 0.66 -16.50
C ASN A 164 26.14 0.90 -15.75
N LYS A 165 26.38 0.20 -14.63
CA LYS A 165 27.55 0.44 -13.78
C LYS A 165 28.51 -0.74 -13.69
N PHE A 166 28.07 -1.91 -14.12
CA PHE A 166 28.87 -3.15 -14.08
C PHE A 166 28.79 -3.90 -15.40
#